data_3a29cb1f8cc8521ecdafec6000094062
#
_entry.id   3a29cb1f8cc8521ecdafec6000094062
#
_cell.length_a   1.000
_cell.length_b   1.000
_cell.length_c   1.000
_cell.angle_alpha   90.00
_cell.angle_beta   90.00
_cell.angle_gamma   90.00
#
_symmetry.space_group_name_H-M   'P 1'
#
loop_
_entity.id
_entity.type
_entity.pdbx_description
1 polymer ?
#
loop_
_entity_poly.entity_id
_entity_poly.type
_entity_poly.pdbx_seq_one_letter_code
_entity_poly.pdbx_strand_id
1 'polypeptide(L)'
;MLVKASNVEVELVCSDIYELGDAYDNQFDLLYITIGVLGWLENLKAFFDILDKLLKPGGQIFMYEMHPILELFEEESGSKIVNDYFNSELYVEENERDYFDQNAIIKSPSYWFHHPLSEIFDNVISHGFRITHFDEYAHDISGGGEFLSSQKSRPPMCFSLIASKVGGK
;
A
#
# COMPACT_ATOMS: atom_id res chain seq x y z
N MET A 1 -4.03 18.68 12.89
CA MET A 1 -3.12 19.81 13.19
C MET A 1 -2.34 20.30 12.00
N LEU A 2 -1.71 19.43 11.21
CA LEU A 2 -0.93 19.79 10.01
C LEU A 2 -1.79 20.44 8.92
N VAL A 3 -2.97 19.92 8.63
CA VAL A 3 -3.90 20.49 7.64
C VAL A 3 -4.24 21.96 7.95
N LYS A 4 -4.48 22.29 9.23
CA LYS A 4 -4.73 23.68 9.65
C LYS A 4 -3.50 24.58 9.50
N ALA A 5 -2.30 24.03 9.64
CA ALA A 5 -1.06 24.78 9.52
C ALA A 5 -0.63 25.01 8.05
N SER A 6 -1.04 24.13 7.14
CA SER A 6 -0.69 24.20 5.71
C SER A 6 -1.60 25.12 4.90
N ASN A 7 -2.70 25.57 5.46
CA ASN A 7 -3.73 26.39 4.76
C ASN A 7 -4.31 25.71 3.49
N VAL A 8 -4.35 24.36 3.51
CA VAL A 8 -4.91 23.52 2.45
C VAL A 8 -6.27 23.00 2.92
N GLU A 9 -7.26 23.06 2.05
CA GLU A 9 -8.55 22.40 2.29
C GLU A 9 -8.41 20.90 2.02
N VAL A 10 -8.64 20.09 3.06
CA VAL A 10 -8.63 18.62 2.98
C VAL A 10 -9.85 18.11 3.73
N GLU A 11 -10.64 17.29 3.08
CA GLU A 11 -11.67 16.50 3.74
C GLU A 11 -11.04 15.26 4.35
N LEU A 12 -11.22 15.06 5.65
CA LEU A 12 -10.74 13.90 6.38
C LEU A 12 -11.93 13.00 6.72
N VAL A 13 -11.96 11.81 6.16
CA VAL A 13 -13.01 10.81 6.40
C VAL A 13 -12.44 9.72 7.29
N CYS A 14 -13.03 9.51 8.47
CA CYS A 14 -12.70 8.42 9.37
C CYS A 14 -13.71 7.28 9.15
N SER A 15 -13.32 6.29 8.37
CA SER A 15 -14.16 5.14 8.03
C SER A 15 -13.27 3.93 7.74
N ASP A 16 -13.81 2.74 7.91
CA ASP A 16 -13.27 1.57 7.24
C ASP A 16 -13.43 1.78 5.73
N ILE A 17 -12.38 1.48 4.96
CA ILE A 17 -12.42 1.66 3.50
C ILE A 17 -13.48 0.77 2.86
N TYR A 18 -13.71 -0.42 3.41
CA TYR A 18 -14.72 -1.36 2.90
C TYR A 18 -16.17 -0.92 3.22
N GLU A 19 -16.33 0.04 4.12
CA GLU A 19 -17.63 0.61 4.52
C GLU A 19 -17.86 2.04 3.99
N LEU A 20 -17.03 2.52 3.06
CA LEU A 20 -17.04 3.90 2.59
C LEU A 20 -18.40 4.35 1.98
N GLY A 21 -19.19 3.41 1.46
CA GLY A 21 -20.48 3.69 0.79
C GLY A 21 -20.29 4.33 -0.59
N ASP A 22 -21.40 4.78 -1.18
CA ASP A 22 -21.47 5.28 -2.57
C ASP A 22 -21.38 6.81 -2.70
N ALA A 23 -21.22 7.51 -1.57
CA ALA A 23 -21.21 8.98 -1.55
C ALA A 23 -20.07 9.60 -2.38
N TYR A 24 -19.01 8.84 -2.65
CA TYR A 24 -17.83 9.29 -3.37
C TYR A 24 -17.67 8.67 -4.77
N ASP A 25 -18.69 7.94 -5.24
CA ASP A 25 -18.63 7.25 -6.53
C ASP A 25 -18.42 8.23 -7.70
N ASN A 26 -17.48 7.88 -8.58
CA ASN A 26 -17.12 8.64 -9.78
C ASN A 26 -16.78 10.13 -9.50
N GLN A 27 -16.10 10.41 -8.40
CA GLN A 27 -15.74 11.79 -8.04
C GLN A 27 -14.28 12.12 -8.27
N PHE A 28 -13.40 11.12 -8.32
CA PHE A 28 -11.96 11.35 -8.33
C PHE A 28 -11.36 11.16 -9.71
N ASP A 29 -10.43 12.05 -10.06
CA ASP A 29 -9.60 11.96 -11.26
C ASP A 29 -8.31 11.19 -10.97
N LEU A 30 -7.86 11.20 -9.71
CA LEU A 30 -6.67 10.52 -9.23
C LEU A 30 -6.90 9.93 -7.83
N LEU A 31 -6.55 8.67 -7.67
CA LEU A 31 -6.41 8.02 -6.36
C LEU A 31 -4.92 7.82 -6.09
N TYR A 32 -4.45 8.36 -4.98
CA TYR A 32 -3.07 8.25 -4.55
C TYR A 32 -2.95 7.29 -3.38
N ILE A 33 -2.27 6.18 -3.60
CA ILE A 33 -2.02 5.12 -2.61
C ILE A 33 -0.57 5.24 -2.19
N THR A 34 -0.36 5.49 -0.91
CA THR A 34 0.97 5.72 -0.36
C THR A 34 1.53 4.48 0.31
N ILE A 35 2.69 4.64 0.86
CA ILE A 35 3.55 3.60 1.42
C ILE A 35 2.84 2.84 2.54
N GLY A 36 2.84 1.51 2.43
CA GLY A 36 2.36 0.59 3.46
C GLY A 36 0.85 0.42 3.50
N VAL A 37 0.08 1.01 2.58
CA VAL A 37 -1.39 0.87 2.57
C VAL A 37 -1.80 -0.56 2.28
N LEU A 38 -1.17 -1.21 1.29
CA LEU A 38 -1.61 -2.54 0.84
C LEU A 38 -1.49 -3.60 1.93
N GLY A 39 -0.46 -3.53 2.75
CA GLY A 39 -0.27 -4.47 3.86
C GLY A 39 -1.34 -4.40 4.96
N TRP A 40 -2.09 -3.31 5.05
CA TRP A 40 -3.21 -3.17 5.98
C TRP A 40 -4.53 -3.73 5.44
N LEU A 41 -4.57 -4.18 4.20
CA LEU A 41 -5.79 -4.57 3.51
C LEU A 41 -5.92 -6.09 3.41
N GLU A 42 -6.91 -6.66 4.09
CA GLU A 42 -7.16 -8.09 4.05
C GLU A 42 -7.60 -8.59 2.66
N ASN A 43 -8.35 -7.77 1.92
CA ASN A 43 -9.00 -8.17 0.67
C ASN A 43 -8.73 -7.18 -0.45
N LEU A 44 -7.66 -7.40 -1.19
CA LEU A 44 -7.31 -6.53 -2.32
C LEU A 44 -8.40 -6.49 -3.39
N LYS A 45 -9.08 -7.60 -3.65
CA LYS A 45 -10.17 -7.60 -4.64
C LYS A 45 -11.27 -6.61 -4.26
N ALA A 46 -11.75 -6.66 -3.03
CA ALA A 46 -12.77 -5.72 -2.56
C ALA A 46 -12.25 -4.27 -2.55
N PHE A 47 -10.97 -4.08 -2.23
CA PHE A 47 -10.35 -2.76 -2.32
C PHE A 47 -10.34 -2.22 -3.75
N PHE A 48 -9.96 -3.01 -4.74
CA PHE A 48 -9.97 -2.61 -6.15
C PHE A 48 -11.39 -2.40 -6.69
N ASP A 49 -12.40 -3.14 -6.21
CA ASP A 49 -13.81 -2.86 -6.50
C ASP A 49 -14.21 -1.43 -6.03
N ILE A 50 -13.66 -0.98 -4.89
CA ILE A 50 -13.88 0.37 -4.37
C ILE A 50 -13.14 1.41 -5.22
N LEU A 51 -11.87 1.18 -5.53
CA LEU A 51 -11.08 2.09 -6.37
C LEU A 51 -11.76 2.33 -7.74
N ASP A 52 -12.32 1.25 -8.33
CA ASP A 52 -13.06 1.38 -9.57
C ASP A 52 -14.30 2.27 -9.41
N LYS A 53 -15.08 2.12 -8.36
CA LYS A 53 -16.25 2.95 -8.09
C LYS A 53 -15.88 4.42 -7.88
N LEU A 54 -14.86 4.71 -7.11
CA LEU A 54 -14.42 6.06 -6.77
C LEU A 54 -13.95 6.86 -7.98
N LEU A 55 -13.28 6.20 -8.93
CA LEU A 55 -12.68 6.86 -10.09
C LEU A 55 -13.71 7.20 -11.17
N LYS A 56 -13.57 8.39 -11.70
CA LYS A 56 -14.21 8.79 -12.96
C LYS A 56 -13.69 7.93 -14.12
N PRO A 57 -14.47 7.77 -15.20
CA PRO A 57 -13.94 7.22 -16.45
C PRO A 57 -12.70 7.99 -16.90
N GLY A 58 -11.61 7.28 -17.15
CA GLY A 58 -10.30 7.86 -17.50
C GLY A 58 -9.48 8.35 -16.31
N GLY A 59 -9.99 8.26 -15.09
CA GLY A 59 -9.24 8.54 -13.87
C GLY A 59 -8.10 7.54 -13.65
N GLN A 60 -7.18 7.87 -12.77
CA GLN A 60 -5.95 7.13 -12.57
C GLN A 60 -5.75 6.71 -11.12
N ILE A 61 -5.13 5.55 -10.95
CA ILE A 61 -4.53 5.12 -9.69
C ILE A 61 -3.03 5.40 -9.81
N PHE A 62 -2.46 6.02 -8.79
CA PHE A 62 -1.02 6.10 -8.58
C PHE A 62 -0.69 5.40 -7.25
N MET A 63 0.10 4.34 -7.33
CA MET A 63 0.64 3.64 -6.17
C MET A 63 2.13 3.92 -6.05
N TYR A 64 2.60 4.16 -4.82
CA TYR A 64 4.01 4.19 -4.48
C TYR A 64 4.18 3.44 -3.16
N GLU A 65 4.63 2.21 -3.27
CA GLU A 65 4.54 1.20 -2.21
C GLU A 65 5.86 0.48 -1.97
N MET A 66 5.99 -0.10 -0.79
CA MET A 66 7.06 -1.04 -0.48
C MET A 66 6.99 -2.22 -1.44
N HIS A 67 8.18 -2.68 -1.86
CA HIS A 67 8.22 -3.90 -2.65
C HIS A 67 8.00 -5.13 -1.75
N PRO A 68 7.02 -6.01 -2.05
CA PRO A 68 6.69 -7.13 -1.17
C PRO A 68 7.83 -8.14 -0.95
N ILE A 69 8.86 -8.12 -1.80
CA ILE A 69 10.07 -8.93 -1.61
C ILE A 69 10.80 -8.59 -0.30
N LEU A 70 10.61 -7.39 0.26
CA LEU A 70 11.26 -7.00 1.50
C LEU A 70 10.82 -7.85 2.69
N GLU A 71 9.60 -8.33 2.67
CA GLU A 71 9.04 -9.17 3.71
C GLU A 71 9.67 -10.57 3.80
N LEU A 72 10.47 -10.97 2.78
CA LEU A 72 11.22 -12.22 2.84
C LEU A 72 12.33 -12.21 3.88
N PHE A 73 12.87 -11.04 4.15
CA PHE A 73 14.12 -10.89 4.91
C PHE A 73 13.85 -10.67 6.39
N GLU A 74 14.78 -11.12 7.23
CA GLU A 74 14.80 -10.73 8.64
C GLU A 74 15.06 -9.21 8.76
N GLU A 75 14.38 -8.56 9.70
CA GLU A 75 14.47 -7.12 9.88
C GLU A 75 15.81 -6.64 10.46
N GLU A 76 16.46 -7.45 11.30
CA GLU A 76 17.67 -7.04 12.01
C GLU A 76 18.89 -6.83 11.10
N SER A 77 19.09 -7.69 10.12
CA SER A 77 20.30 -7.64 9.27
C SER A 77 20.04 -7.73 7.77
N GLY A 78 18.85 -8.15 7.36
CA GLY A 78 18.50 -8.41 5.97
C GLY A 78 19.36 -9.47 5.30
N SER A 79 20.11 -10.24 6.10
CA SER A 79 21.09 -11.21 5.56
C SER A 79 20.50 -12.58 5.28
N LYS A 80 19.31 -12.86 5.80
CA LYS A 80 18.65 -14.16 5.66
C LYS A 80 17.23 -13.98 5.16
N ILE A 81 16.84 -14.92 4.32
CA ILE A 81 15.44 -15.13 3.97
C ILE A 81 14.82 -15.97 5.08
N VAL A 82 13.77 -15.46 5.71
CA VAL A 82 13.09 -16.10 6.85
C VAL A 82 11.63 -16.38 6.56
N ASN A 83 11.05 -15.72 5.57
CA ASN A 83 9.66 -15.88 5.19
C ASN A 83 9.52 -16.43 3.75
N ASP A 84 8.37 -16.95 3.43
CA ASP A 84 8.00 -17.37 2.07
C ASP A 84 7.27 -16.24 1.36
N TYR A 85 7.71 -15.89 0.16
CA TYR A 85 7.08 -14.86 -0.69
C TYR A 85 5.63 -15.18 -1.05
N PHE A 86 5.26 -16.43 -1.06
CA PHE A 86 3.91 -16.88 -1.40
C PHE A 86 3.08 -17.25 -0.15
N ASN A 87 3.61 -16.94 1.03
CA ASN A 87 2.86 -17.17 2.26
C ASN A 87 1.72 -16.15 2.36
N SER A 88 0.51 -16.67 2.56
CA SER A 88 -0.70 -15.88 2.79
C SER A 88 -1.13 -15.89 4.27
N GLU A 89 -0.27 -16.34 5.18
CA GLU A 89 -0.57 -16.31 6.60
C GLU A 89 -0.59 -14.87 7.11
N LEU A 90 -1.58 -14.58 7.93
CA LEU A 90 -1.73 -13.31 8.60
C LEU A 90 -0.57 -13.08 9.57
N TYR A 91 0.14 -11.98 9.41
CA TYR A 91 1.09 -11.53 10.41
C TYR A 91 0.36 -10.69 11.47
N VAL A 92 0.54 -11.07 12.73
CA VAL A 92 -0.08 -10.37 13.87
C VAL A 92 1.01 -9.85 14.77
N GLU A 93 1.03 -8.54 14.98
CA GLU A 93 1.94 -7.90 15.90
C GLU A 93 1.19 -7.39 17.13
N GLU A 94 1.68 -7.73 18.31
CA GLU A 94 1.15 -7.27 19.58
C GLU A 94 2.11 -6.29 20.23
N ASN A 95 1.57 -5.29 20.92
CA ASN A 95 2.34 -4.31 21.68
C ASN A 95 3.27 -3.43 20.83
N GLU A 96 2.85 -3.07 19.61
CA GLU A 96 3.55 -2.10 18.80
C GLU A 96 3.74 -0.76 19.52
N ARG A 97 4.77 -0.05 19.13
CA ARG A 97 5.00 1.32 19.61
C ARG A 97 4.23 2.30 18.76
N ASP A 98 3.69 3.33 19.41
CA ASP A 98 3.03 4.41 18.70
C ASP A 98 4.03 5.17 17.80
N TYR A 99 3.62 5.53 16.59
CA TYR A 99 4.46 6.24 15.64
C TYR A 99 4.94 7.61 16.14
N PHE A 100 4.17 8.29 16.97
CA PHE A 100 4.48 9.62 17.47
C PHE A 100 5.11 9.59 18.84
N ASP A 101 4.66 8.70 19.71
CA ASP A 101 5.20 8.50 21.05
C ASP A 101 5.79 7.10 21.19
N GLN A 102 7.06 6.99 20.88
CA GLN A 102 7.81 5.73 20.96
C GLN A 102 7.83 5.09 22.37
N ASN A 103 7.39 5.81 23.40
CA ASN A 103 7.22 5.27 24.76
C ASN A 103 5.82 4.71 25.00
N ALA A 104 4.85 5.05 24.16
CA ALA A 104 3.50 4.52 24.25
C ALA A 104 3.42 3.17 23.51
N ILE A 105 2.74 2.23 24.13
CA ILE A 105 2.45 0.89 23.55
C ILE A 105 1.00 0.87 23.12
N ILE A 106 0.78 0.51 21.86
CA ILE A 106 -0.55 0.25 21.30
C ILE A 106 -1.00 -1.11 21.81
N LYS A 107 -2.09 -1.15 22.57
CA LYS A 107 -2.59 -2.39 23.20
C LYS A 107 -3.43 -3.26 22.25
N SER A 108 -3.88 -2.70 21.14
CA SER A 108 -4.60 -3.46 20.13
C SER A 108 -3.60 -4.16 19.22
N PRO A 109 -3.83 -5.43 18.85
CA PRO A 109 -2.99 -6.08 17.85
C PRO A 109 -3.13 -5.38 16.50
N SER A 110 -2.05 -5.31 15.76
CA SER A 110 -2.06 -4.93 14.35
C SER A 110 -2.01 -6.17 13.48
N TYR A 111 -2.54 -6.06 12.28
CA TYR A 111 -2.66 -7.14 11.33
C TYR A 111 -2.02 -6.70 10.02
N TRP A 112 -1.09 -7.51 9.52
CA TRP A 112 -0.41 -7.24 8.26
C TRP A 112 -0.61 -8.39 7.28
N PHE A 113 -0.97 -8.06 6.06
CA PHE A 113 -1.27 -9.01 4.99
C PHE A 113 -0.21 -8.91 3.90
N HIS A 114 0.37 -10.05 3.56
CA HIS A 114 1.33 -10.12 2.47
C HIS A 114 0.63 -10.26 1.12
N HIS A 115 0.93 -9.36 0.20
CA HIS A 115 0.40 -9.36 -1.15
C HIS A 115 1.53 -9.40 -2.18
N PRO A 116 1.78 -10.54 -2.82
CA PRO A 116 2.77 -10.63 -3.90
C PRO A 116 2.45 -9.66 -5.04
N LEU A 117 3.46 -9.20 -5.77
CA LEU A 117 3.25 -8.34 -6.95
C LEU A 117 2.26 -8.93 -7.95
N SER A 118 2.28 -10.27 -8.12
CA SER A 118 1.35 -10.96 -9.01
C SER A 118 -0.12 -10.74 -8.62
N GLU A 119 -0.43 -10.72 -7.32
CA GLU A 119 -1.78 -10.45 -6.83
C GLU A 119 -2.18 -8.99 -7.06
N ILE A 120 -1.25 -8.06 -6.82
CA ILE A 120 -1.48 -6.63 -7.08
C ILE A 120 -1.78 -6.41 -8.56
N PHE A 121 -0.95 -6.96 -9.45
CA PHE A 121 -1.14 -6.83 -10.90
C PHE A 121 -2.43 -7.49 -11.38
N ASP A 122 -2.75 -8.69 -10.86
CA ASP A 122 -3.98 -9.41 -11.23
C ASP A 122 -5.23 -8.59 -10.86
N ASN A 123 -5.23 -7.97 -9.68
CA ASN A 123 -6.32 -7.09 -9.27
C ASN A 123 -6.42 -5.85 -10.16
N VAL A 124 -5.31 -5.19 -10.51
CA VAL A 124 -5.32 -4.05 -11.44
C VAL A 124 -5.94 -4.45 -12.79
N ILE A 125 -5.51 -5.57 -13.34
CA ILE A 125 -5.93 -6.03 -14.67
C ILE A 125 -7.38 -6.53 -14.65
N SER A 126 -7.76 -7.34 -13.67
CA SER A 126 -9.08 -7.96 -13.59
C SER A 126 -10.21 -6.94 -13.37
N HIS A 127 -9.90 -5.79 -12.73
CA HIS A 127 -10.83 -4.67 -12.60
C HIS A 127 -10.85 -3.72 -13.82
N GLY A 128 -10.19 -4.10 -14.91
CA GLY A 128 -10.23 -3.34 -16.17
C GLY A 128 -9.34 -2.10 -16.20
N PHE A 129 -8.44 -1.95 -15.25
CA PHE A 129 -7.44 -0.89 -15.29
C PHE A 129 -6.34 -1.24 -16.30
N ARG A 130 -5.86 -0.25 -17.02
CA ARG A 130 -4.72 -0.37 -17.90
C ARG A 130 -3.48 0.20 -17.23
N ILE A 131 -2.50 -0.64 -16.96
CA ILE A 131 -1.20 -0.20 -16.46
C ILE A 131 -0.52 0.63 -17.53
N THR A 132 -0.12 1.84 -17.19
CA THR A 132 0.56 2.80 -18.08
C THR A 132 2.00 3.04 -17.66
N HIS A 133 2.34 2.73 -16.42
CA HIS A 133 3.68 2.85 -15.90
C HIS A 133 3.90 1.87 -14.75
N PHE A 134 5.08 1.27 -14.70
CA PHE A 134 5.58 0.48 -13.57
C PHE A 134 7.09 0.62 -13.51
N ASP A 135 7.61 0.99 -12.33
CA ASP A 135 9.04 1.06 -12.05
C ASP A 135 9.35 0.49 -10.67
N GLU A 136 10.53 -0.10 -10.54
CA GLU A 136 11.11 -0.58 -9.29
C GLU A 136 12.32 0.25 -8.89
N TYR A 137 12.47 0.50 -7.61
CA TYR A 137 13.53 1.38 -7.11
C TYR A 137 14.38 0.68 -6.06
N ALA A 138 15.67 1.06 -6.07
CA ALA A 138 16.66 0.52 -5.16
C ALA A 138 16.75 1.27 -3.82
N HIS A 139 15.94 2.32 -3.62
CA HIS A 139 15.88 3.09 -2.38
C HIS A 139 14.68 2.67 -1.54
N ASP A 140 14.85 2.71 -0.23
CA ASP A 140 13.77 2.50 0.71
C ASP A 140 12.97 3.79 0.91
N ILE A 141 11.65 3.66 0.97
CA ILE A 141 10.72 4.76 1.19
C ILE A 141 9.93 4.62 2.49
N SER A 142 9.98 3.42 3.09
CA SER A 142 9.18 3.10 4.28
C SER A 142 9.93 3.26 5.59
N GLY A 143 11.26 3.19 5.54
CA GLY A 143 12.11 2.99 6.71
C GLY A 143 12.18 1.52 7.17
N GLY A 144 11.28 0.66 6.71
CA GLY A 144 11.26 -0.76 7.06
C GLY A 144 12.34 -1.60 6.39
N GLY A 145 12.88 -1.13 5.26
CA GLY A 145 13.96 -1.80 4.52
C GLY A 145 15.36 -1.24 4.78
N GLU A 146 15.55 -0.40 5.80
CA GLU A 146 16.83 0.28 6.06
C GLU A 146 17.99 -0.70 6.23
N PHE A 147 17.73 -1.89 6.79
CA PHE A 147 18.70 -2.97 6.97
C PHE A 147 19.31 -3.48 5.64
N LEU A 148 18.58 -3.38 4.52
CA LEU A 148 19.07 -3.75 3.18
C LEU A 148 19.76 -2.58 2.47
N SER A 149 19.49 -1.35 2.85
CA SER A 149 19.99 -0.14 2.16
C SER A 149 21.51 -0.07 2.10
N SER A 150 22.19 -0.60 3.10
CA SER A 150 23.66 -0.66 3.19
C SER A 150 24.29 -1.85 2.47
N GLN A 151 23.50 -2.81 2.00
CA GLN A 151 24.00 -4.02 1.35
C GLN A 151 24.53 -3.71 -0.06
N LYS A 152 25.63 -4.38 -0.44
CA LYS A 152 26.22 -4.25 -1.78
C LYS A 152 25.27 -4.76 -2.88
N SER A 153 24.52 -5.80 -2.58
CA SER A 153 23.50 -6.37 -3.45
C SER A 153 22.18 -6.35 -2.71
N ARG A 154 21.18 -5.75 -3.29
CA ARG A 154 19.85 -5.57 -2.69
C ARG A 154 18.76 -5.83 -3.71
N PRO A 155 17.59 -6.31 -3.27
CA PRO A 155 16.41 -6.41 -4.11
C PRO A 155 15.86 -5.00 -4.41
N PRO A 156 14.84 -4.89 -5.29
CA PRO A 156 14.03 -3.68 -5.35
C PRO A 156 13.40 -3.41 -3.97
N MET A 157 13.43 -2.15 -3.54
CA MET A 157 12.99 -1.74 -2.21
C MET A 157 11.56 -1.17 -2.22
N CYS A 158 11.19 -0.55 -3.32
CA CYS A 158 9.86 -0.01 -3.54
C CYS A 158 9.52 -0.02 -5.02
N PHE A 159 8.26 0.20 -5.33
CA PHE A 159 7.78 0.31 -6.71
C PHE A 159 6.77 1.44 -6.86
N SER A 160 6.66 1.96 -8.07
CA SER A 160 5.55 2.81 -8.47
C SER A 160 4.74 2.16 -9.59
N LEU A 161 3.43 2.32 -9.53
CA LEU A 161 2.50 1.83 -10.55
C LEU A 161 1.48 2.92 -10.87
N ILE A 162 1.28 3.18 -12.16
CA ILE A 162 0.19 4.03 -12.65
C ILE A 162 -0.73 3.17 -13.49
N ALA A 163 -2.01 3.19 -13.15
CA ALA A 163 -3.03 2.51 -13.92
C ALA A 163 -4.21 3.45 -14.20
N SER A 164 -4.74 3.41 -15.40
CA SER A 164 -5.87 4.23 -15.83
C SER A 164 -7.14 3.38 -15.92
N LYS A 165 -8.24 3.90 -15.38
CA LYS A 165 -9.56 3.33 -15.59
C LYS A 165 -9.92 3.45 -17.07
N VAL A 166 -10.10 2.34 -17.74
CA VAL A 166 -10.53 2.34 -19.15
C VAL A 166 -11.96 2.85 -19.19
N GLY A 167 -12.18 3.95 -19.89
CA GLY A 167 -13.52 4.51 -20.06
C GLY A 167 -14.45 3.46 -20.66
N GLY A 168 -15.63 3.27 -20.07
CA GLY A 168 -16.67 2.42 -20.64
C GLY A 168 -17.02 2.91 -22.05
N LYS A 169 -17.19 1.96 -22.97
CA LYS A 169 -17.71 2.25 -24.31
C LYS A 169 -19.15 2.71 -24.24
#